data_e51e5cd6db92041aaa3d283aac4824d1
#
_entry.id   e51e5cd6db92041aaa3d283aac4824d1
#
_cell.length_a   1.000
_cell.length_b   1.000
_cell.length_c   1.000
_cell.angle_alpha   90.00
_cell.angle_beta   90.00
_cell.angle_gamma   90.00
#
_symmetry.space_group_name_H-M   'P 1'
#
loop_
_entity.id
_entity.type
_entity.pdbx_description
1 polymer ?
#
loop_
_entity_poly.entity_id
_entity_poly.type
_entity_poly.pdbx_seq_one_letter_code
_entity_poly.pdbx_strand_id
1 'polypeptide(L)'
;LLNSVHDAETTCRTLPDHMKVFLAKNKINFYIINATKIAAELGLGSRTNTIMQAAFFKIANVIPFEKAVEEMKKAIYKTTGKKGEDIVNMNYAAVDAGGNAVVKVEVPAEWTNIELKPADHGVDMLVRSSCATSSIRSMPQGRSAARVGIQRT
;
A
#
# COMPACT_ATOMS: atom_id res chain seq x y z
N LEU A 1 3.58 1.24 7.44
CA LEU A 1 2.43 2.05 7.77
C LEU A 1 1.15 1.28 7.47
N LEU A 2 0.26 1.18 8.44
CA LEU A 2 -1.04 0.49 8.34
C LEU A 2 -2.17 1.50 8.56
N ASN A 3 -3.18 1.50 7.68
CA ASN A 3 -4.43 2.18 7.95
C ASN A 3 -5.32 1.27 8.79
N SER A 4 -5.60 1.65 10.03
CA SER A 4 -6.41 0.88 10.97
C SER A 4 -7.46 1.77 11.61
N VAL A 5 -8.67 1.26 11.73
CA VAL A 5 -9.75 1.91 12.48
C VAL A 5 -9.60 1.73 14.00
N HIS A 6 -8.74 0.80 14.39
CA HIS A 6 -8.44 0.50 15.79
C HIS A 6 -7.23 1.29 16.27
N ASP A 7 -7.16 1.49 17.56
CA ASP A 7 -6.00 2.06 18.24
C ASP A 7 -4.78 1.12 18.18
N ALA A 8 -3.64 1.59 18.67
CA ALA A 8 -2.38 0.84 18.61
C ALA A 8 -2.49 -0.48 19.37
N GLU A 9 -3.10 -0.48 20.53
CA GLU A 9 -3.22 -1.66 21.39
C GLU A 9 -4.11 -2.73 20.75
N THR A 10 -5.30 -2.33 20.30
CA THR A 10 -6.25 -3.24 19.64
C THR A 10 -5.67 -3.77 18.33
N THR A 11 -4.98 -2.92 17.56
CA THR A 11 -4.30 -3.34 16.33
C THR A 11 -3.23 -4.39 16.63
N CYS A 12 -2.42 -4.20 17.67
CA CYS A 12 -1.42 -5.19 18.08
C CYS A 12 -2.04 -6.53 18.48
N ARG A 13 -3.19 -6.51 19.15
CA ARG A 13 -3.90 -7.75 19.53
C ARG A 13 -4.47 -8.49 18.32
N THR A 14 -5.02 -7.77 17.37
CA THR A 14 -5.68 -8.34 16.18
C THR A 14 -4.70 -8.76 15.09
N LEU A 15 -3.44 -8.31 15.14
CA LEU A 15 -2.42 -8.73 14.21
C LEU A 15 -2.19 -10.25 14.27
N PRO A 16 -2.17 -10.93 13.12
CA PRO A 16 -1.82 -12.35 13.04
C PRO A 16 -0.43 -12.63 13.61
N ASP A 17 -0.26 -13.75 14.28
CA ASP A 17 0.99 -14.10 14.97
C ASP A 17 2.20 -14.15 14.03
N HIS A 18 2.02 -14.63 12.80
CA HIS A 18 3.09 -14.63 11.80
C HIS A 18 3.56 -13.21 11.44
N MET A 19 2.66 -12.21 11.42
CA MET A 19 3.04 -10.82 11.19
C MET A 19 3.76 -10.23 12.40
N LYS A 20 3.32 -10.55 13.61
CA LYS A 20 4.01 -10.13 14.85
C LYS A 20 5.45 -10.61 14.86
N VAL A 21 5.65 -11.91 14.59
CA VAL A 21 6.98 -12.52 14.50
C VAL A 21 7.82 -11.89 13.40
N PHE A 22 7.23 -11.63 12.25
CA PHE A 22 7.93 -11.00 11.13
C PHE A 22 8.40 -9.58 11.46
N LEU A 23 7.52 -8.77 12.06
CA LEU A 23 7.85 -7.41 12.50
C LEU A 23 8.99 -7.39 13.51
N ALA A 24 8.93 -8.29 14.51
CA ALA A 24 9.92 -8.37 15.58
C ALA A 24 11.27 -8.90 15.08
N LYS A 25 11.29 -10.00 14.32
CA LYS A 25 12.52 -10.60 13.77
C LYS A 25 13.29 -9.64 12.85
N ASN A 26 12.56 -8.87 12.04
CA ASN A 26 13.18 -7.95 11.10
C ASN A 26 13.36 -6.53 11.67
N LYS A 27 13.05 -6.30 12.95
CA LYS A 27 13.14 -5.00 13.62
C LYS A 27 12.46 -3.87 12.82
N ILE A 28 11.27 -4.14 12.29
CA ILE A 28 10.56 -3.22 11.41
C ILE A 28 9.91 -2.12 12.25
N ASN A 29 10.12 -0.86 11.87
CA ASN A 29 9.37 0.25 12.44
C ASN A 29 7.92 0.17 11.98
N PHE A 30 7.01 -0.06 12.93
CA PHE A 30 5.59 -0.18 12.66
C PHE A 30 4.85 1.10 13.02
N TYR A 31 4.04 1.58 12.09
CA TYR A 31 3.25 2.80 12.27
C TYR A 31 1.81 2.53 11.88
N ILE A 32 0.89 3.13 12.60
CA ILE A 32 -0.54 3.09 12.29
C ILE A 32 -1.11 4.50 12.15
N ILE A 33 -2.19 4.60 11.39
CA ILE A 33 -2.98 5.80 11.22
C ILE A 33 -4.44 5.41 10.99
N ASN A 34 -5.39 6.17 11.51
CA ASN A 34 -6.80 6.01 11.17
C ASN A 34 -7.20 7.05 10.10
N ALA A 35 -6.73 6.81 8.88
CA ALA A 35 -7.00 7.69 7.76
C ALA A 35 -8.49 7.72 7.37
N THR A 36 -9.22 6.63 7.63
CA THR A 36 -10.66 6.53 7.36
C THR A 36 -11.46 7.47 8.23
N LYS A 37 -11.15 7.52 9.53
CA LYS A 37 -11.79 8.43 10.47
C LYS A 37 -11.51 9.90 10.09
N ILE A 38 -10.25 10.23 9.83
CA ILE A 38 -9.83 11.57 9.43
C ILE A 38 -10.53 12.00 8.14
N ALA A 39 -10.63 11.12 7.15
CA ALA A 39 -11.31 11.41 5.89
C ALA A 39 -12.81 11.69 6.11
N ALA A 40 -13.47 10.95 7.00
CA ALA A 40 -14.86 11.14 7.35
C ALA A 40 -15.08 12.49 8.07
N GLU A 41 -14.23 12.83 9.04
CA GLU A 41 -14.30 14.09 9.79
C GLU A 41 -14.08 15.32 8.89
N LEU A 42 -13.22 15.20 7.89
CA LEU A 42 -12.93 16.27 6.93
C LEU A 42 -13.89 16.31 5.74
N GLY A 43 -14.92 15.46 5.70
CA GLY A 43 -15.87 15.41 4.60
C GLY A 43 -15.32 14.84 3.28
N LEU A 44 -14.16 14.18 3.32
CA LEU A 44 -13.54 13.56 2.15
C LEU A 44 -14.13 12.19 1.81
N GLY A 45 -15.03 11.65 2.63
CA GLY A 45 -15.64 10.34 2.47
C GLY A 45 -14.60 9.23 2.52
N SER A 46 -14.47 8.46 1.44
CA SER A 46 -13.51 7.35 1.34
C SER A 46 -12.13 7.75 0.81
N ARG A 47 -11.86 9.05 0.61
CA ARG A 47 -10.60 9.53 0.00
C ARG A 47 -9.49 9.64 1.04
N THR A 48 -8.84 8.54 1.32
CA THR A 48 -7.75 8.44 2.29
C THR A 48 -6.36 8.66 1.68
N ASN A 49 -6.26 8.71 0.36
CA ASN A 49 -4.97 8.76 -0.36
C ASN A 49 -4.07 9.91 0.07
N THR A 50 -4.62 11.12 0.14
CA THR A 50 -3.87 12.34 0.53
C THR A 50 -3.36 12.22 1.96
N ILE A 51 -4.18 11.70 2.87
CA ILE A 51 -3.84 11.49 4.29
C ILE A 51 -2.69 10.47 4.41
N MET A 52 -2.82 9.33 3.71
CA MET A 52 -1.81 8.30 3.71
C MET A 52 -0.48 8.75 3.09
N GLN A 53 -0.54 9.58 2.04
CA GLN A 53 0.63 10.13 1.40
C GLN A 53 1.37 11.12 2.32
N ALA A 54 0.66 11.97 3.03
CA ALA A 54 1.24 12.89 4.02
C ALA A 54 1.89 12.11 5.18
N ALA A 55 1.20 11.09 5.68
CA ALA A 55 1.72 10.17 6.69
C ALA A 55 3.02 9.48 6.24
N PHE A 56 3.06 9.03 4.99
CA PHE A 56 4.25 8.41 4.40
C PHE A 56 5.43 9.37 4.38
N PHE A 57 5.26 10.59 3.89
CA PHE A 57 6.35 11.58 3.85
C PHE A 57 6.85 11.93 5.26
N LYS A 58 5.97 11.97 6.24
CA LYS A 58 6.35 12.20 7.64
C LYS A 58 7.24 11.10 8.19
N ILE A 59 6.91 9.84 7.89
CA ILE A 59 7.65 8.67 8.39
C ILE A 59 8.95 8.47 7.61
N ALA A 60 8.89 8.56 6.28
CA ALA A 60 10.02 8.27 5.40
C ALA A 60 11.13 9.31 5.52
N ASN A 61 10.76 10.56 5.86
CA ASN A 61 11.69 11.69 6.03
C ASN A 61 12.73 11.81 4.91
N VAL A 62 12.34 11.46 3.68
CA VAL A 62 13.21 11.53 2.48
C VAL A 62 13.47 12.99 2.11
N ILE A 63 12.48 13.84 2.35
CA ILE A 63 12.55 15.29 2.21
C ILE A 63 12.00 15.93 3.49
N PRO A 64 12.42 17.15 3.86
CA PRO A 64 11.83 17.86 4.99
C PRO A 64 10.31 17.87 4.87
N PHE A 65 9.62 17.49 5.93
CA PHE A 65 8.15 17.33 5.91
C PHE A 65 7.44 18.61 5.47
N GLU A 66 7.94 19.77 5.86
CA GLU A 66 7.40 21.08 5.46
C GLU A 66 7.42 21.27 3.94
N LYS A 67 8.53 20.89 3.29
CA LYS A 67 8.62 20.92 1.82
C LYS A 67 7.69 19.90 1.17
N ALA A 68 7.55 18.71 1.76
CA ALA A 68 6.60 17.72 1.27
C ALA A 68 5.16 18.26 1.32
N VAL A 69 4.77 18.87 2.42
CA VAL A 69 3.44 19.49 2.61
C VAL A 69 3.22 20.59 1.56
N GLU A 70 4.22 21.45 1.34
CA GLU A 70 4.13 22.54 0.37
C GLU A 70 3.93 22.02 -1.06
N GLU A 71 4.71 21.04 -1.48
CA GLU A 71 4.57 20.43 -2.81
C GLU A 71 3.24 19.66 -2.96
N MET A 72 2.80 18.98 -1.92
CA MET A 72 1.49 18.33 -1.91
C MET A 72 0.36 19.37 -2.04
N LYS A 73 0.43 20.49 -1.32
CA LYS A 73 -0.56 21.58 -1.42
C LYS A 73 -0.57 22.18 -2.82
N LYS A 74 0.59 22.42 -3.44
CA LYS A 74 0.69 22.86 -4.84
C LYS A 74 0.05 21.88 -5.83
N ALA A 75 0.32 20.58 -5.67
CA ALA A 75 -0.25 19.54 -6.51
C ALA A 75 -1.78 19.45 -6.34
N ILE A 76 -2.28 19.55 -5.12
CA ILE A 76 -3.70 19.58 -4.79
C ILE A 76 -4.38 20.78 -5.49
N TYR A 77 -3.80 21.97 -5.36
CA TYR A 77 -4.34 23.16 -6.02
C TYR A 77 -4.40 23.01 -7.53
N LYS A 78 -3.35 22.46 -8.15
CA LYS A 78 -3.29 22.21 -9.59
C LYS A 78 -4.37 21.22 -10.06
N THR A 79 -4.69 20.21 -9.26
CA THR A 79 -5.64 19.15 -9.62
C THR A 79 -7.08 19.44 -9.22
N THR A 80 -7.28 20.13 -8.09
CA THR A 80 -8.61 20.35 -7.51
C THR A 80 -9.05 21.80 -7.49
N GLY A 81 -8.19 22.76 -7.81
CA GLY A 81 -8.52 24.18 -7.79
C GLY A 81 -9.73 24.56 -8.66
N LYS A 82 -9.92 23.83 -9.78
CA LYS A 82 -11.09 24.03 -10.65
C LYS A 82 -12.41 23.51 -10.05
N LYS A 83 -12.36 22.72 -8.97
CA LYS A 83 -13.54 22.10 -8.34
C LYS A 83 -14.12 22.92 -7.19
N GLY A 84 -13.47 24.00 -6.82
CA GLY A 84 -13.87 24.90 -5.74
C GLY A 84 -12.85 24.96 -4.60
N GLU A 85 -12.78 26.09 -3.95
CA GLU A 85 -11.84 26.35 -2.85
C GLU A 85 -12.12 25.47 -1.63
N ASP A 86 -13.38 25.13 -1.36
CA ASP A 86 -13.75 24.25 -0.24
C ASP A 86 -13.09 22.88 -0.36
N ILE A 87 -13.05 22.33 -1.58
CA ILE A 87 -12.43 21.02 -1.83
C ILE A 87 -10.90 21.12 -1.66
N VAL A 88 -10.30 22.22 -2.08
CA VAL A 88 -8.87 22.48 -1.89
C VAL A 88 -8.54 22.55 -0.40
N ASN A 89 -9.30 23.31 0.37
CA ASN A 89 -9.11 23.48 1.81
C ASN A 89 -9.30 22.16 2.58
N MET A 90 -10.30 21.35 2.23
CA MET A 90 -10.47 20.02 2.80
C MET A 90 -9.25 19.11 2.55
N ASN A 91 -8.68 19.17 1.35
CA ASN A 91 -7.49 18.38 1.04
C ASN A 91 -6.23 18.94 1.75
N TYR A 92 -6.12 20.24 1.96
CA TYR A 92 -5.03 20.83 2.75
C TYR A 92 -5.12 20.38 4.20
N ALA A 93 -6.30 20.42 4.80
CA ALA A 93 -6.52 19.91 6.14
C ALA A 93 -6.18 18.41 6.24
N ALA A 94 -6.45 17.63 5.18
CA ALA A 94 -6.10 16.21 5.11
C ALA A 94 -4.58 15.96 5.11
N VAL A 95 -3.80 16.83 4.43
CA VAL A 95 -2.34 16.74 4.45
C VAL A 95 -1.81 17.02 5.86
N ASP A 96 -2.29 18.08 6.49
CA ASP A 96 -1.84 18.46 7.82
C ASP A 96 -2.24 17.40 8.87
N ALA A 97 -3.50 16.92 8.82
CA ALA A 97 -3.99 15.88 9.70
C ALA A 97 -3.26 14.55 9.50
N GLY A 98 -2.98 14.17 8.24
CA GLY A 98 -2.26 12.93 7.91
C GLY A 98 -0.84 12.91 8.47
N GLY A 99 -0.14 14.05 8.45
CA GLY A 99 1.19 14.16 9.05
C GLY A 99 1.18 14.09 10.57
N ASN A 100 0.13 14.58 11.22
CA ASN A 100 0.04 14.66 12.69
C ASN A 100 -0.57 13.40 13.34
N ALA A 101 -1.37 12.66 12.61
CA ALA A 101 -2.12 11.51 13.14
C ALA A 101 -1.35 10.18 13.10
N VAL A 102 -0.10 10.19 12.67
CA VAL A 102 0.75 9.00 12.63
C VAL A 102 1.18 8.61 14.02
N VAL A 103 0.90 7.38 14.41
CA VAL A 103 1.32 6.80 15.69
C VAL A 103 2.36 5.71 15.44
N LYS A 104 3.53 5.85 16.08
CA LYS A 104 4.53 4.79 16.09
C LYS A 104 4.11 3.72 17.09
N VAL A 105 4.06 2.49 16.65
CA VAL A 105 3.77 1.34 17.49
C VAL A 105 5.07 0.66 17.88
N GLU A 106 5.29 0.50 19.16
CA GLU A 106 6.42 -0.28 19.66
C GLU A 106 6.14 -1.77 19.42
N VAL A 107 7.08 -2.43 18.78
CA VAL A 107 7.04 -3.87 18.53
C VAL A 107 7.71 -4.57 19.72
N PRO A 108 6.96 -5.29 20.58
CA PRO A 108 7.54 -5.98 21.71
C PRO A 108 8.53 -7.06 21.26
N ALA A 109 9.68 -7.16 21.92
CA ALA A 109 10.67 -8.18 21.64
C ALA A 109 10.13 -9.61 21.89
N GLU A 110 9.14 -9.74 22.76
CA GLU A 110 8.45 -10.99 23.07
C GLU A 110 7.79 -11.64 21.86
N TRP A 111 7.43 -10.84 20.86
CA TRP A 111 6.84 -11.37 19.62
C TRP A 111 7.80 -12.25 18.82
N THR A 112 9.09 -12.20 19.06
CA THR A 112 10.06 -13.13 18.45
C THR A 112 9.88 -14.56 18.90
N ASN A 113 9.33 -14.76 20.11
CA ASN A 113 9.19 -16.05 20.76
C ASN A 113 7.81 -16.69 20.56
N ILE A 114 6.92 -16.06 19.79
CA ILE A 114 5.61 -16.63 19.48
C ILE A 114 5.81 -17.86 18.62
N GLU A 115 5.38 -19.03 19.14
CA GLU A 115 5.33 -20.26 18.37
C GLU A 115 4.26 -20.14 17.30
N LEU A 116 4.71 -20.07 16.05
CA LEU A 116 3.81 -20.11 14.91
C LEU A 116 3.21 -21.51 14.82
N LYS A 117 1.94 -21.65 15.20
CA LYS A 117 1.19 -22.86 14.77
C LYS A 117 1.31 -22.93 13.26
N PRO A 118 1.52 -24.13 12.68
CA PRO A 118 1.52 -24.29 11.23
C PRO A 118 0.15 -23.85 10.72
N ALA A 119 0.07 -22.59 10.35
CA ALA A 119 -1.14 -21.96 9.90
C ALA A 119 -1.19 -22.08 8.40
N ASP A 120 -2.25 -22.66 7.97
CA ASP A 120 -2.95 -22.52 6.72
C ASP A 120 -2.28 -21.52 5.75
N HIS A 121 -1.64 -22.09 4.74
CA HIS A 121 -0.82 -21.44 3.74
C HIS A 121 -1.65 -20.63 2.71
N GLY A 122 -2.50 -19.71 3.17
CA GLY A 122 -3.28 -18.85 2.28
C GLY A 122 -2.44 -17.86 1.45
N VAL A 123 -1.19 -17.62 1.85
CA VAL A 123 -0.33 -16.60 1.20
C VAL A 123 0.72 -17.24 0.26
N ASP A 124 1.09 -18.48 0.50
CA ASP A 124 2.10 -19.19 -0.30
C ASP A 124 1.59 -19.58 -1.70
N MET A 125 0.27 -19.69 -1.86
CA MET A 125 -0.34 -20.00 -3.16
C MET A 125 -0.30 -18.85 -4.17
N LEU A 126 -0.36 -17.60 -3.69
CA LEU A 126 -0.32 -16.44 -4.58
C LEU A 126 1.08 -16.13 -5.11
N VAL A 127 2.11 -16.39 -4.29
CA VAL A 127 3.50 -16.15 -4.70
C VAL A 127 4.00 -17.25 -5.63
N ARG A 128 3.59 -18.52 -5.43
CA ARG A 128 3.96 -19.63 -6.32
C ARG A 128 3.25 -19.58 -7.67
N SER A 129 2.01 -19.09 -7.72
CA SER A 129 1.28 -18.94 -8.97
C SER A 129 1.87 -17.84 -9.87
N SER A 130 2.51 -16.82 -9.31
CA SER A 130 3.10 -15.73 -10.08
C SER A 130 4.47 -16.06 -10.68
N CYS A 131 5.19 -17.08 -10.15
CA CYS A 131 6.49 -17.50 -10.68
C CYS A 131 6.44 -18.70 -11.63
N ALA A 132 5.29 -19.34 -11.80
CA ALA A 132 5.19 -20.59 -12.57
C ALA A 132 4.80 -20.40 -14.05
N THR A 133 4.62 -19.20 -14.54
CA THR A 133 4.21 -18.91 -15.93
C THR A 133 5.30 -18.28 -16.79
N SER A 134 6.58 -18.62 -16.54
CA SER A 134 7.65 -18.35 -17.48
C SER A 134 8.29 -19.64 -17.96
N SER A 135 7.47 -20.61 -18.38
CA SER A 135 7.96 -21.73 -19.16
C SER A 135 7.75 -21.42 -20.64
N ILE A 136 8.82 -20.99 -21.25
CA ILE A 136 8.97 -20.83 -22.70
C ILE A 136 8.51 -22.11 -23.38
N ARG A 137 7.34 -22.08 -23.97
CA ARG A 137 6.89 -23.11 -24.89
C ARG A 137 7.65 -22.91 -26.18
N SER A 138 8.73 -23.66 -26.35
CA SER A 138 9.41 -23.84 -27.62
C SER A 138 8.40 -24.29 -28.69
N MET A 139 8.25 -23.49 -29.72
CA MET A 139 7.54 -23.87 -30.91
C MET A 139 8.32 -24.97 -31.65
N PRO A 140 7.69 -26.03 -32.11
CA PRO A 140 8.34 -26.96 -33.03
C PRO A 140 8.39 -26.29 -34.43
N GLN A 141 9.59 -26.16 -34.90
CA GLN A 141 9.88 -25.91 -36.32
C GLN A 141 9.54 -27.15 -37.15
N GLY A 142 8.93 -26.95 -38.28
CA GLY A 142 9.10 -27.81 -39.40
C GLY A 142 7.86 -28.48 -39.95
N ARG A 143 7.51 -28.11 -41.17
CA ARG A 143 7.46 -28.89 -42.41
C ARG A 143 6.67 -28.07 -43.43
N SER A 144 7.40 -27.56 -44.40
CA SER A 144 7.63 -28.10 -45.75
C SER A 144 6.35 -28.23 -46.59
N ALA A 145 6.32 -27.33 -47.56
CA ALA A 145 5.86 -27.42 -48.92
C ALA A 145 4.79 -28.47 -49.29
N ALA A 146 3.67 -27.98 -49.79
CA ALA A 146 2.96 -28.65 -50.89
C ALA A 146 2.48 -27.63 -51.90
N ARG A 147 3.05 -27.65 -53.06
CA ARG A 147 2.63 -27.10 -54.33
C ARG A 147 1.24 -27.61 -54.69
N VAL A 148 0.34 -26.75 -55.06
CA VAL A 148 -0.76 -27.06 -55.98
C VAL A 148 -0.98 -25.78 -56.82
N GLY A 149 -0.64 -25.68 -57.99
CA GLY A 149 -1.19 -26.09 -59.22
C GLY A 149 -2.17 -25.02 -59.71
N ILE A 150 -1.64 -24.09 -60.52
CA ILE A 150 -2.43 -23.15 -61.33
C ILE A 150 -3.06 -23.97 -62.47
N GLN A 151 -4.36 -23.90 -62.62
CA GLN A 151 -4.97 -24.11 -63.96
C GLN A 151 -5.91 -22.95 -64.29
N ARG A 152 -5.57 -22.34 -65.38
CA ARG A 152 -6.42 -21.41 -66.19
C ARG A 152 -7.43 -22.22 -66.95
N THR A 153 -8.62 -21.79 -66.99
CA THR A 153 -9.42 -21.53 -68.19
C THR A 153 -10.49 -20.51 -67.89
#